data_23bb134b00b4a129d240d93e39320f35
#
_entry.id   23bb134b00b4a129d240d93e39320f35
#
_cell.length_a   1.000
_cell.length_b   1.000
_cell.length_c   1.000
_cell.angle_alpha   90.00
_cell.angle_beta   90.00
_cell.angle_gamma   90.00
#
_symmetry.space_group_name_H-M   'P 1'
#
loop_
_entity.id
_entity.type
_entity.pdbx_description
1 polymer ?
#
loop_
_entity_poly.entity_id
_entity_poly.type
_entity_poly.pdbx_seq_one_letter_code
_entity_poly.pdbx_strand_id
1 'polypeptide(L)'
;NQVWSWDITKLRGPVKWTYFYLYVILDICSRYVVGWMVAQNEAALLAQKLIRESCKKQVIDLNQLTIHADRGSPMIAKTTARLFITLGINQSHSRPHVSNDNPYSESQFKTLKYRPDFPDRFGCIEDALTFCRSFFTWYNTEYHHSGSGMLTPEVVHDGL
;
A
#
# COMPACT_ATOMS: atom_id res chain seq x y z
N ASN A 1 2.89 -10.38 -8.90
CA ASN A 1 2.18 -9.33 -9.66
C ASN A 1 0.87 -9.84 -10.31
N GLN A 2 0.12 -10.69 -9.63
CA GLN A 2 -1.21 -11.12 -10.10
C GLN A 2 -2.33 -10.40 -9.35
N VAL A 3 -2.20 -10.30 -8.02
CA VAL A 3 -3.16 -9.60 -7.19
C VAL A 3 -2.42 -8.64 -6.26
N TRP A 4 -2.76 -7.36 -6.37
CA TRP A 4 -2.29 -6.34 -5.46
C TRP A 4 -3.40 -5.95 -4.50
N SER A 5 -3.02 -5.58 -3.29
CA SER A 5 -3.90 -4.92 -2.34
C SER A 5 -3.41 -3.50 -2.10
N TRP A 6 -4.31 -2.53 -2.03
CA TRP A 6 -3.91 -1.18 -1.66
C TRP A 6 -4.81 -0.61 -0.58
N ASP A 7 -4.24 0.25 0.23
CA ASP A 7 -4.95 0.90 1.33
C ASP A 7 -4.25 2.19 1.72
N ILE A 8 -4.95 2.99 2.51
CA ILE A 8 -4.45 4.25 3.06
C ILE A 8 -4.54 4.17 4.57
N THR A 9 -3.48 4.56 5.26
CA THR A 9 -3.49 4.69 6.72
C THR A 9 -3.06 6.09 7.14
N LYS A 10 -3.57 6.54 8.29
CA LYS A 10 -3.22 7.84 8.86
C LYS A 10 -1.95 7.72 9.68
N LEU A 11 -1.07 8.69 9.51
CA LEU A 11 0.10 8.92 10.37
C LEU A 11 -0.14 10.19 11.16
N ARG A 12 0.08 10.17 12.47
CA ARG A 12 -0.16 11.35 13.32
C ARG A 12 0.80 12.47 12.96
N GLY A 13 0.24 13.65 12.68
CA GLY A 13 0.99 14.86 12.41
C GLY A 13 1.48 15.56 13.69
N PRO A 14 2.03 16.77 13.55
CA PRO A 14 2.73 17.46 14.65
C PRO A 14 1.83 17.82 15.84
N VAL A 15 0.55 18.08 15.60
CA VAL A 15 -0.40 18.42 16.65
C VAL A 15 -1.61 17.48 16.62
N LYS A 16 -2.35 17.42 17.72
CA LYS A 16 -3.56 16.61 17.86
C LYS A 16 -4.54 16.92 16.71
N TRP A 17 -5.14 15.85 16.15
CA TRP A 17 -6.10 15.92 15.04
C TRP A 17 -5.49 16.32 13.69
N THR A 18 -4.16 16.35 13.55
CA THR A 18 -3.48 16.50 12.26
C THR A 18 -2.91 15.16 11.82
N TYR A 19 -2.97 14.89 10.51
CA TYR A 19 -2.54 13.61 9.96
C TYR A 19 -1.85 13.81 8.62
N PHE A 20 -0.88 12.91 8.35
CA PHE A 20 -0.43 12.60 7.01
C PHE A 20 -1.07 11.29 6.58
N TYR A 21 -1.09 11.02 5.30
CA TYR A 21 -1.74 9.84 4.75
C TYR A 21 -0.72 9.00 4.00
N LEU A 22 -0.56 7.75 4.44
CA LEU A 22 0.33 6.80 3.81
C LEU A 22 -0.50 5.87 2.91
N TYR A 23 -0.19 5.89 1.62
CA TYR A 23 -0.76 5.02 0.60
C TYR A 23 0.21 3.89 0.35
N VAL A 24 -0.25 2.66 0.38
CA VAL A 24 0.60 1.48 0.15
C VAL A 24 -0.10 0.54 -0.82
N ILE A 25 0.65 0.08 -1.80
CA ILE A 25 0.24 -1.00 -2.71
C ILE A 25 1.19 -2.17 -2.48
N LEU A 26 0.62 -3.33 -2.21
CA LEU A 26 1.39 -4.51 -1.87
C LEU A 26 0.94 -5.71 -2.71
N ASP A 27 1.90 -6.51 -3.16
CA ASP A 27 1.64 -7.78 -3.84
C ASP A 27 1.21 -8.82 -2.80
N ILE A 28 0.03 -9.40 -2.97
CA ILE A 28 -0.54 -10.33 -1.98
C ILE A 28 0.29 -11.61 -1.86
N CYS A 29 0.84 -12.10 -2.95
CA CYS A 29 1.61 -13.35 -2.95
C CYS A 29 2.95 -13.19 -2.26
N SER A 30 3.73 -12.20 -2.66
CA SER A 30 5.10 -11.98 -2.15
C SER A 30 5.15 -11.12 -0.88
N ARG A 31 4.12 -10.35 -0.60
CA ARG A 31 4.08 -9.29 0.40
C ARG A 31 5.00 -8.10 0.06
N TYR A 32 5.56 -8.08 -1.15
CA TYR A 32 6.41 -6.99 -1.61
C TYR A 32 5.59 -5.71 -1.79
N VAL A 33 6.09 -4.60 -1.22
CA VAL A 33 5.48 -3.29 -1.40
C VAL A 33 5.91 -2.75 -2.77
N VAL A 34 5.00 -2.77 -3.72
CA VAL A 34 5.26 -2.34 -5.11
C VAL A 34 5.19 -0.83 -5.28
N GLY A 35 4.54 -0.14 -4.36
CA GLY A 35 4.47 1.31 -4.37
C GLY A 35 3.96 1.86 -3.04
N TRP A 36 4.43 3.03 -2.68
CA TRP A 36 3.96 3.76 -1.52
C TRP A 36 4.16 5.26 -1.70
N MET A 37 3.38 6.07 -1.01
CA MET A 37 3.57 7.52 -0.94
C MET A 37 2.99 8.08 0.35
N VAL A 38 3.50 9.22 0.79
CA VAL A 38 2.92 10.01 1.88
C VAL A 38 2.39 11.31 1.31
N ALA A 39 1.16 11.66 1.69
CA ALA A 39 0.49 12.88 1.21
C ALA A 39 -0.23 13.59 2.34
N GLN A 40 -0.59 14.85 2.08
CA GLN A 40 -1.36 15.68 3.03
C GLN A 40 -2.84 15.31 3.06
N ASN A 41 -3.35 14.65 2.02
CA ASN A 41 -4.78 14.38 1.84
C ASN A 41 -5.02 12.95 1.38
N GLU A 42 -6.20 12.43 1.65
CA GLU A 42 -6.78 11.29 0.95
C GLU A 42 -7.48 11.78 -0.32
N ALA A 43 -6.98 11.37 -1.48
CA ALA A 43 -7.56 11.78 -2.74
C ALA A 43 -7.42 10.70 -3.82
N ALA A 44 -8.46 10.54 -4.63
CA ALA A 44 -8.46 9.57 -5.72
C ALA A 44 -7.35 9.85 -6.75
N LEU A 45 -7.10 11.13 -7.06
CA LEU A 45 -6.04 11.51 -8.01
C LEU A 45 -4.65 11.06 -7.55
N LEU A 46 -4.36 11.16 -6.25
CA LEU A 46 -3.09 10.73 -5.69
C LEU A 46 -2.94 9.20 -5.76
N ALA A 47 -4.02 8.49 -5.44
CA ALA A 47 -4.05 7.03 -5.55
C ALA A 47 -3.83 6.58 -7.00
N GLN A 48 -4.49 7.22 -7.95
CA GLN A 48 -4.35 6.91 -9.38
C GLN A 48 -2.92 7.13 -9.87
N LYS A 49 -2.27 8.20 -9.45
CA LYS A 49 -0.88 8.47 -9.78
C LYS A 49 0.04 7.37 -9.25
N LEU A 50 -0.14 6.97 -8.00
CA LEU A 50 0.66 5.90 -7.38
C LEU A 50 0.45 4.56 -8.11
N ILE A 51 -0.80 4.20 -8.40
CA ILE A 51 -1.13 2.96 -9.13
C ILE A 51 -0.47 2.95 -10.51
N ARG A 52 -0.58 4.05 -11.24
CA ARG A 52 0.01 4.18 -12.59
C ARG A 52 1.53 4.04 -12.54
N GLU A 53 2.19 4.70 -11.60
CA GLU A 53 3.65 4.64 -11.43
C GLU A 53 4.10 3.23 -11.02
N SER A 54 3.36 2.56 -10.13
CA SER A 54 3.66 1.21 -9.69
C SER A 54 3.53 0.21 -10.82
N CYS A 55 2.51 0.33 -11.66
CA CYS A 55 2.35 -0.51 -12.85
C CYS A 55 3.52 -0.37 -13.82
N LYS A 56 4.00 0.87 -14.02
CA LYS A 56 5.17 1.11 -14.89
C LYS A 56 6.44 0.45 -14.34
N LYS A 57 6.67 0.56 -13.04
CA LYS A 57 7.87 -0.01 -12.40
C LYS A 57 7.91 -1.53 -12.48
N GLN A 58 6.77 -2.17 -12.32
CA GLN A 58 6.72 -3.63 -12.24
C GLN A 58 6.75 -4.32 -13.60
N VAL A 59 6.56 -3.60 -14.70
CA VAL A 59 6.59 -4.16 -16.08
C VAL A 59 5.76 -5.44 -16.17
N ILE A 60 4.46 -5.33 -15.88
CA ILE A 60 3.56 -6.47 -15.74
C ILE A 60 2.55 -6.56 -16.89
N ASP A 61 1.94 -7.73 -17.05
CA ASP A 61 0.77 -7.89 -17.89
C ASP A 61 -0.45 -7.34 -17.14
N LEU A 62 -0.86 -6.13 -17.51
CA LEU A 62 -1.96 -5.43 -16.84
C LEU A 62 -3.29 -6.17 -16.96
N ASN A 63 -3.50 -6.92 -18.06
CA ASN A 63 -4.73 -7.69 -18.28
C ASN A 63 -4.92 -8.83 -17.27
N GLN A 64 -3.84 -9.25 -16.61
CA GLN A 64 -3.88 -10.30 -15.59
C GLN A 64 -3.85 -9.77 -14.16
N LEU A 65 -3.67 -8.45 -13.98
CA LEU A 65 -3.60 -7.85 -12.66
C LEU A 65 -4.99 -7.59 -12.12
N THR A 66 -5.21 -7.99 -10.86
CA THR A 66 -6.36 -7.58 -10.05
C THR A 66 -5.87 -6.72 -8.89
N ILE A 67 -6.53 -5.59 -8.65
CA ILE A 67 -6.25 -4.74 -7.50
C ILE A 67 -7.45 -4.77 -6.56
N HIS A 68 -7.18 -5.17 -5.31
CA HIS A 68 -8.17 -5.25 -4.24
C HIS A 68 -8.02 -4.08 -3.28
N ALA A 69 -9.15 -3.51 -2.83
CA ALA A 69 -9.19 -2.43 -1.85
C ALA A 69 -10.46 -2.52 -1.00
N ASP A 70 -10.48 -1.78 0.11
CA ASP A 70 -11.72 -1.55 0.84
C ASP A 70 -12.64 -0.57 0.08
N ARG A 71 -13.70 -0.11 0.72
CA ARG A 71 -14.67 0.81 0.10
C ARG A 71 -14.49 2.27 0.54
N GLY A 72 -13.27 2.67 0.87
CA GLY A 72 -12.96 4.07 1.13
C GLY A 72 -13.25 4.96 -0.08
N SER A 73 -13.46 6.26 0.15
CA SER A 73 -13.83 7.19 -0.93
C SER A 73 -12.89 7.18 -2.14
N PRO A 74 -11.55 7.19 -1.98
CA PRO A 74 -10.68 7.11 -3.14
C PRO A 74 -10.79 5.78 -3.88
N MET A 75 -11.09 4.68 -3.16
CA MET A 75 -11.15 3.33 -3.73
C MET A 75 -12.38 3.13 -4.61
N ILE A 76 -13.52 3.73 -4.25
CA ILE A 76 -14.78 3.60 -4.99
C ILE A 76 -15.04 4.76 -5.96
N ALA A 77 -14.13 5.72 -6.07
CA ALA A 77 -14.30 6.86 -6.96
C ALA A 77 -14.45 6.40 -8.42
N LYS A 78 -15.35 7.03 -9.16
CA LYS A 78 -15.58 6.73 -10.58
C LYS A 78 -14.32 6.93 -11.42
N THR A 79 -13.52 7.93 -11.09
CA THR A 79 -12.24 8.20 -11.77
C THR A 79 -11.23 7.09 -11.58
N THR A 80 -11.20 6.47 -10.40
CA THR A 80 -10.35 5.31 -10.12
C THR A 80 -10.83 4.09 -10.92
N ALA A 81 -12.13 3.85 -10.97
CA ALA A 81 -12.71 2.78 -11.76
C ALA A 81 -12.41 2.97 -13.26
N ARG A 82 -12.50 4.19 -13.78
CA ARG A 82 -12.16 4.50 -15.18
C ARG A 82 -10.68 4.24 -15.48
N LEU A 83 -9.79 4.59 -14.57
CA LEU A 83 -8.36 4.30 -14.73
C LEU A 83 -8.13 2.79 -14.85
N PHE A 84 -8.75 1.99 -14.00
CA PHE A 84 -8.58 0.54 -14.04
C PHE A 84 -9.11 -0.06 -15.35
N ILE A 85 -10.25 0.41 -15.83
CA ILE A 85 -10.78 0.00 -17.15
C ILE A 85 -9.80 0.38 -18.25
N THR A 86 -9.29 1.60 -18.25
CA THR A 86 -8.33 2.08 -19.25
C THR A 86 -7.04 1.27 -19.25
N LEU A 87 -6.54 0.87 -18.08
CA LEU A 87 -5.33 0.05 -17.95
C LEU A 87 -5.58 -1.44 -18.15
N GLY A 88 -6.83 -1.88 -18.21
CA GLY A 88 -7.15 -3.31 -18.31
C GLY A 88 -6.98 -4.07 -17.02
N ILE A 89 -7.01 -3.39 -15.88
CA ILE A 89 -6.85 -3.98 -14.54
C ILE A 89 -8.22 -4.36 -13.98
N ASN A 90 -8.32 -5.55 -13.40
CA ASN A 90 -9.51 -5.98 -12.69
C ASN A 90 -9.55 -5.35 -11.31
N GLN A 91 -10.72 -4.86 -10.92
CA GLN A 91 -10.94 -4.22 -9.63
C GLN A 91 -11.75 -5.13 -8.72
N SER A 92 -11.32 -5.26 -7.47
CA SER A 92 -12.01 -5.99 -6.42
C SER A 92 -12.13 -5.12 -5.18
N HIS A 93 -13.25 -5.22 -4.45
CA HIS A 93 -13.49 -4.47 -3.21
C HIS A 93 -13.86 -5.40 -2.08
N SER A 94 -13.57 -4.97 -0.85
CA SER A 94 -14.09 -5.60 0.35
C SER A 94 -15.62 -5.56 0.37
N ARG A 95 -16.22 -6.57 0.99
CA ARG A 95 -17.68 -6.59 1.19
C ARG A 95 -18.10 -5.39 2.04
N PRO A 96 -19.30 -4.82 1.82
CA PRO A 96 -19.78 -3.71 2.65
C PRO A 96 -19.81 -4.10 4.14
N HIS A 97 -19.29 -3.20 4.98
CA HIS A 97 -19.26 -3.36 6.44
C HIS A 97 -18.46 -4.55 6.96
N VAL A 98 -17.56 -5.14 6.16
CA VAL A 98 -16.65 -6.20 6.59
C VAL A 98 -15.24 -5.66 6.67
N SER A 99 -14.79 -5.33 7.88
CA SER A 99 -13.50 -4.66 8.11
C SER A 99 -12.28 -5.55 7.85
N ASN A 100 -12.43 -6.88 7.93
CA ASN A 100 -11.32 -7.83 7.78
C ASN A 100 -11.19 -8.41 6.36
N ASP A 101 -11.84 -7.81 5.36
CA ASP A 101 -11.74 -8.26 3.97
C ASP A 101 -10.44 -7.78 3.27
N ASN A 102 -9.60 -7.00 3.95
CA ASN A 102 -8.28 -6.58 3.43
C ASN A 102 -7.17 -6.88 4.45
N PRO A 103 -6.98 -8.17 4.83
CA PRO A 103 -6.08 -8.53 5.91
C PRO A 103 -4.60 -8.30 5.60
N TYR A 104 -4.22 -8.30 4.34
CA TYR A 104 -2.82 -8.14 3.92
C TYR A 104 -2.32 -6.73 4.16
N SER A 105 -3.10 -5.72 3.79
CA SER A 105 -2.78 -4.33 4.09
C SER A 105 -2.81 -4.04 5.58
N GLU A 106 -3.79 -4.56 6.30
CA GLU A 106 -3.88 -4.42 7.76
C GLU A 106 -2.65 -5.01 8.46
N SER A 107 -2.23 -6.20 8.07
CA SER A 107 -1.04 -6.85 8.63
C SER A 107 0.23 -6.03 8.37
N GLN A 108 0.37 -5.50 7.18
CA GLN A 108 1.51 -4.65 6.80
C GLN A 108 1.54 -3.36 7.62
N PHE A 109 0.39 -2.71 7.83
CA PHE A 109 0.31 -1.52 8.67
C PHE A 109 0.62 -1.80 10.14
N LYS A 110 0.23 -2.96 10.67
CA LYS A 110 0.61 -3.38 12.02
C LYS A 110 2.11 -3.56 12.14
N THR A 111 2.76 -4.17 11.17
CA THR A 111 4.22 -4.33 11.15
C THR A 111 4.92 -2.97 11.19
N LEU A 112 4.40 -1.98 10.45
CA LEU A 112 4.91 -0.61 10.47
C LEU A 112 4.72 0.04 11.83
N LYS A 113 3.49 0.07 12.33
CA LYS A 113 3.11 0.89 13.50
C LYS A 113 3.55 0.30 14.84
N TYR A 114 3.80 -1.01 14.90
CA TYR A 114 4.25 -1.68 16.12
C TYR A 114 5.78 -1.77 16.21
N ARG A 115 6.51 -1.24 15.26
CA ARG A 115 7.97 -1.15 15.40
C ARG A 115 8.33 -0.27 16.59
N PRO A 116 9.35 -0.67 17.39
CA PRO A 116 9.77 0.14 18.55
C PRO A 116 10.21 1.57 18.20
N ASP A 117 10.73 1.78 16.98
CA ASP A 117 11.18 3.08 16.49
C ASP A 117 10.09 3.90 15.79
N PHE A 118 8.86 3.38 15.70
CA PHE A 118 7.74 4.14 15.11
C PHE A 118 7.41 5.34 16.02
N PRO A 119 7.51 6.57 15.52
CA PRO A 119 7.30 7.75 16.37
C PRO A 119 5.83 7.94 16.74
N ASP A 120 5.60 8.52 17.92
CA ASP A 120 4.24 8.87 18.34
C ASP A 120 3.59 9.88 17.40
N ARG A 121 4.38 10.86 16.94
CA ARG A 121 3.98 11.89 15.97
C ARG A 121 5.11 12.22 15.02
N PHE A 122 4.75 12.61 13.80
CA PHE A 122 5.70 13.15 12.83
C PHE A 122 5.62 14.67 12.86
N GLY A 123 6.76 15.34 12.96
CA GLY A 123 6.85 16.80 13.03
C GLY A 123 6.52 17.50 11.71
N CYS A 124 6.78 16.82 10.60
CA CYS A 124 6.50 17.31 9.25
C CYS A 124 6.37 16.13 8.29
N ILE A 125 5.93 16.42 7.05
CA ILE A 125 5.76 15.36 6.06
C ILE A 125 7.11 14.74 5.64
N GLU A 126 8.18 15.52 5.65
CA GLU A 126 9.53 15.05 5.32
C GLU A 126 10.01 14.00 6.31
N ASP A 127 9.69 14.15 7.58
CA ASP A 127 10.01 13.16 8.62
C ASP A 127 9.24 11.85 8.37
N ALA A 128 7.98 11.94 7.99
CA ALA A 128 7.17 10.78 7.63
C ALA A 128 7.73 10.08 6.38
N LEU A 129 8.11 10.84 5.37
CA LEU A 129 8.73 10.31 4.15
C LEU A 129 10.04 9.58 4.45
N THR A 130 10.90 10.18 5.28
CA THR A 130 12.19 9.59 5.67
C THR A 130 11.99 8.27 6.42
N PHE A 131 11.09 8.26 7.38
CA PHE A 131 10.77 7.04 8.14
C PHE A 131 10.23 5.94 7.22
N CYS A 132 9.27 6.26 6.38
CA CYS A 132 8.65 5.28 5.48
C CYS A 132 9.65 4.75 4.44
N ARG A 133 10.53 5.59 3.91
CA ARG A 133 11.55 5.14 2.97
C ARG A 133 12.47 4.10 3.61
N SER A 134 12.94 4.36 4.80
CA SER A 134 13.77 3.42 5.56
C SER A 134 12.99 2.14 5.89
N PHE A 135 11.75 2.29 6.35
CA PHE A 135 10.90 1.14 6.69
C PHE A 135 10.62 0.24 5.49
N PHE A 136 10.18 0.79 4.36
CA PHE A 136 9.79 -0.03 3.20
C PHE A 136 11.00 -0.68 2.52
N THR A 137 12.16 -0.04 2.56
CA THR A 137 13.40 -0.67 2.11
C THR A 137 13.71 -1.88 2.99
N TRP A 138 13.69 -1.71 4.30
CA TRP A 138 13.91 -2.80 5.25
C TRP A 138 12.86 -3.90 5.09
N TYR A 139 11.59 -3.54 5.00
CA TYR A 139 10.48 -4.50 4.88
C TYR A 139 10.63 -5.37 3.64
N ASN A 140 10.94 -4.78 2.50
CA ASN A 140 11.08 -5.54 1.26
C ASN A 140 12.31 -6.43 1.23
N THR A 141 13.43 -5.98 1.80
CA THR A 141 14.73 -6.64 1.61
C THR A 141 15.20 -7.46 2.80
N GLU A 142 14.72 -7.17 4.00
CA GLU A 142 15.26 -7.77 5.23
C GLU A 142 14.21 -8.42 6.14
N TYR A 143 12.92 -8.07 6.00
CA TYR A 143 11.88 -8.63 6.84
C TYR A 143 11.53 -10.05 6.41
N HIS A 144 11.69 -11.01 7.33
CA HIS A 144 11.38 -12.43 7.09
C HIS A 144 9.92 -12.71 7.44
N HIS A 145 9.09 -12.92 6.42
CA HIS A 145 7.66 -13.12 6.60
C HIS A 145 7.32 -14.60 6.85
N SER A 146 6.68 -14.91 7.99
CA SER A 146 6.30 -16.27 8.34
C SER A 146 5.39 -16.94 7.31
N GLY A 147 4.45 -16.18 6.73
CA GLY A 147 3.55 -16.67 5.70
C GLY A 147 4.23 -17.02 4.37
N SER A 148 5.49 -16.64 4.20
CA SER A 148 6.29 -16.92 3.00
C SER A 148 7.48 -17.82 3.31
N GLY A 149 7.34 -18.72 4.29
CA GLY A 149 8.41 -19.63 4.68
C GLY A 149 9.65 -18.93 5.24
N MET A 150 9.46 -17.80 5.91
CA MET A 150 10.53 -16.95 6.44
C MET A 150 11.43 -16.31 5.38
N LEU A 151 10.97 -16.25 4.13
CA LEU A 151 11.67 -15.51 3.08
C LEU A 151 11.29 -14.03 3.13
N THR A 152 12.16 -13.18 2.58
CA THR A 152 11.87 -11.75 2.46
C THR A 152 10.91 -11.51 1.29
N PRO A 153 10.11 -10.42 1.33
CA PRO A 153 9.24 -10.09 0.23
C PRO A 153 9.95 -9.98 -1.12
N GLU A 154 11.14 -9.39 -1.16
CA GLU A 154 11.92 -9.25 -2.39
C GLU A 154 12.29 -10.61 -2.99
N VAL A 155 12.78 -11.54 -2.17
CA VAL A 155 13.16 -12.88 -2.64
C VAL A 155 11.97 -13.60 -3.25
N VAL A 156 10.80 -13.55 -2.61
CA VAL A 156 9.58 -14.19 -3.14
C VAL A 156 9.10 -13.47 -4.40
N HIS A 157 9.17 -12.14 -4.42
CA HIS A 157 8.69 -11.32 -5.54
C HIS A 157 9.50 -11.54 -6.80
N ASP A 158 10.82 -11.73 -6.65
CA ASP A 158 11.73 -11.99 -7.76
C ASP A 158 11.73 -13.46 -8.22
N GLY A 159 10.92 -14.30 -7.60
CA GLY A 159 10.73 -15.69 -8.03
C GLY A 159 11.74 -16.68 -7.50
N LEU A 160 12.37 -16.37 -6.39
CA LEU A 160 13.35 -17.27 -5.75
C LEU A 160 12.72 -18.13 -4.66
#